data_585dd660c4a3cd435ec4b29d65b8c6e7
#
_entry.id   585dd660c4a3cd435ec4b29d65b8c6e7
#
_cell.length_a   1.000
_cell.length_b   1.000
_cell.length_c   1.000
_cell.angle_alpha   90.00
_cell.angle_beta   90.00
_cell.angle_gamma   90.00
#
_symmetry.space_group_name_H-M   'P 1'
#
loop_
_entity.id
_entity.type
_entity.pdbx_description
1 polymer ?
#
loop_
_entity_poly.entity_id
_entity_poly.type
_entity_poly.pdbx_seq_one_letter_code
_entity_poly.pdbx_strand_id
1 'polypeptide(L)'
;EFSNVSARVRQSIKVTIAFLDDEIKQLKSDIDNHIDNEPDLKRNRKLLESIPGIGPVLSRELTYLFAAKKFNKAKEAAAYCGLIPRHNESGKLKGRTSISKLGPARIRCKLYMAAIVAGQWNKTIKRHKLTLINNGKTPMQTVCANMRKLIHICFGVIKNQEAFKLQVS
;
A
#
# COMPACT_ATOMS: atom_id res chain seq x y z
N GLU A 1 16.62 -14.29 25.91
CA GLU A 1 15.95 -15.45 26.58
C GLU A 1 15.92 -16.75 25.76
N PHE A 2 16.62 -16.83 24.60
CA PHE A 2 16.67 -18.05 23.76
C PHE A 2 17.96 -18.85 23.92
N SER A 3 18.77 -18.61 24.93
CA SER A 3 20.09 -19.27 25.11
C SER A 3 20.02 -20.74 25.52
N ASN A 4 18.88 -21.23 26.00
CA ASN A 4 18.72 -22.60 26.53
C ASN A 4 17.95 -23.59 25.65
N VAL A 5 17.73 -23.27 24.37
CA VAL A 5 17.05 -24.18 23.43
C VAL A 5 18.05 -25.23 22.93
N SER A 6 17.71 -26.54 23.06
CA SER A 6 18.60 -27.63 22.63
C SER A 6 18.96 -27.51 21.14
N ALA A 7 20.16 -27.94 20.74
CA ALA A 7 20.62 -27.88 19.35
C ALA A 7 19.64 -28.55 18.37
N ARG A 8 19.01 -29.65 18.79
CA ARG A 8 17.98 -30.36 17.99
C ARG A 8 16.73 -29.51 17.73
N VAL A 9 16.25 -28.77 18.72
CA VAL A 9 15.09 -27.90 18.57
C VAL A 9 15.43 -26.73 17.64
N ARG A 10 16.60 -26.11 17.78
CA ARG A 10 17.08 -25.06 16.87
C ARG A 10 17.16 -25.54 15.43
N GLN A 11 17.68 -26.76 15.22
CA GLN A 11 17.78 -27.34 13.89
C GLN A 11 16.38 -27.60 13.29
N SER A 12 15.45 -28.15 14.07
CA SER A 12 14.05 -28.36 13.63
C SER A 12 13.37 -27.04 13.23
N ILE A 13 13.54 -25.99 14.04
CA ILE A 13 13.00 -24.66 13.73
C ILE A 13 13.59 -24.11 12.41
N LYS A 14 14.93 -24.24 12.22
CA LYS A 14 15.57 -23.77 10.98
C LYS A 14 15.03 -24.49 9.73
N VAL A 15 14.87 -25.80 9.81
CA VAL A 15 14.32 -26.60 8.69
C VAL A 15 12.88 -26.18 8.39
N THR A 16 12.07 -26.00 9.42
CA THR A 16 10.67 -25.54 9.23
C THR A 16 10.61 -24.14 8.63
N ILE A 17 11.45 -23.21 9.08
CA ILE A 17 11.51 -21.86 8.51
C ILE A 17 11.92 -21.92 7.03
N ALA A 18 12.98 -22.68 6.69
CA ALA A 18 13.42 -22.81 5.30
C ALA A 18 12.33 -23.40 4.40
N PHE A 19 11.63 -24.44 4.86
CA PHE A 19 10.50 -25.02 4.15
C PHE A 19 9.38 -23.98 3.91
N LEU A 20 8.99 -23.23 4.94
CA LEU A 20 7.96 -22.20 4.80
C LEU A 20 8.39 -21.06 3.88
N ASP A 21 9.66 -20.67 3.89
CA ASP A 21 10.19 -19.65 2.99
C ASP A 21 10.13 -20.10 1.52
N ASP A 22 10.44 -21.35 1.24
CA ASP A 22 10.33 -21.94 -0.10
C ASP A 22 8.88 -22.03 -0.57
N GLU A 23 7.96 -22.49 0.29
CA GLU A 23 6.53 -22.50 -0.01
C GLU A 23 5.99 -21.08 -0.30
N ILE A 24 6.37 -20.10 0.50
CA ILE A 24 6.00 -18.70 0.26
C ILE A 24 6.53 -18.19 -1.08
N LYS A 25 7.74 -18.62 -1.46
CA LYS A 25 8.35 -18.23 -2.74
C LYS A 25 7.61 -18.85 -3.93
N GLN A 26 7.26 -20.12 -3.84
CA GLN A 26 6.46 -20.82 -4.86
C GLN A 26 5.09 -20.18 -5.01
N LEU A 27 4.34 -19.99 -3.92
CA LEU A 27 3.03 -19.34 -3.96
C LEU A 27 3.08 -17.93 -4.55
N LYS A 28 4.14 -17.16 -4.28
CA LYS A 28 4.32 -15.85 -4.91
C LYS A 28 4.53 -15.96 -6.43
N SER A 29 5.29 -16.96 -6.86
CA SER A 29 5.50 -17.24 -8.28
C SER A 29 4.19 -17.63 -8.97
N ASP A 30 3.40 -18.51 -8.35
CA ASP A 30 2.12 -18.96 -8.89
C ASP A 30 1.12 -17.78 -8.99
N ILE A 31 1.11 -16.90 -8.01
CA ILE A 31 0.33 -15.66 -8.06
C ILE A 31 0.78 -14.76 -9.22
N ASP A 32 2.08 -14.58 -9.41
CA ASP A 32 2.60 -13.78 -10.52
C ASP A 32 2.26 -14.40 -11.88
N ASN A 33 2.39 -15.71 -12.01
CA ASN A 33 2.00 -16.47 -13.21
C ASN A 33 0.50 -16.32 -13.50
N HIS A 34 -0.34 -16.41 -12.47
CA HIS A 34 -1.78 -16.20 -12.63
C HIS A 34 -2.10 -14.79 -13.14
N ILE A 35 -1.47 -13.76 -12.56
CA ILE A 35 -1.64 -12.37 -13.03
C ILE A 35 -1.17 -12.23 -14.49
N ASP A 36 -0.04 -12.84 -14.83
CA ASP A 36 0.56 -12.70 -16.16
C ASP A 36 -0.20 -13.49 -17.24
N ASN A 37 -0.93 -14.52 -16.87
CA ASN A 37 -1.80 -15.30 -17.77
C ASN A 37 -3.17 -14.64 -18.01
N GLU A 38 -3.60 -13.74 -17.12
CA GLU A 38 -4.86 -13.02 -17.27
C GLU A 38 -4.62 -11.61 -17.86
N PRO A 39 -5.03 -11.35 -19.12
CA PRO A 39 -4.69 -10.09 -19.82
C PRO A 39 -5.10 -8.84 -19.05
N ASP A 40 -6.27 -8.84 -18.41
CA ASP A 40 -6.79 -7.70 -17.66
C ASP A 40 -6.00 -7.46 -16.37
N LEU A 41 -5.63 -8.52 -15.65
CA LEU A 41 -4.81 -8.41 -14.44
C LEU A 41 -3.39 -7.94 -14.78
N LYS A 42 -2.80 -8.50 -15.84
CA LYS A 42 -1.49 -8.09 -16.35
C LYS A 42 -1.46 -6.62 -16.75
N ARG A 43 -2.49 -6.17 -17.46
CA ARG A 43 -2.65 -4.76 -17.85
C ARG A 43 -2.76 -3.87 -16.61
N ASN A 44 -3.62 -4.22 -15.67
CA ASN A 44 -3.82 -3.47 -14.43
C ASN A 44 -2.53 -3.39 -13.60
N ARG A 45 -1.77 -4.48 -13.51
CA ARG A 45 -0.46 -4.49 -12.85
C ARG A 45 0.50 -3.50 -13.49
N LYS A 46 0.66 -3.54 -14.82
CA LYS A 46 1.52 -2.59 -15.56
C LYS A 46 1.09 -1.14 -15.37
N LEU A 47 -0.22 -0.88 -15.38
CA LEU A 47 -0.77 0.43 -15.13
C LEU A 47 -0.43 0.94 -13.71
N LEU A 48 -0.52 0.09 -12.69
CA LEU A 48 -0.15 0.45 -11.32
C LEU A 48 1.36 0.68 -11.19
N GLU A 49 2.20 -0.11 -11.83
CA GLU A 49 3.65 0.02 -11.83
C GLU A 49 4.14 1.28 -12.57
N SER A 50 3.31 1.88 -13.43
CA SER A 50 3.62 3.17 -14.04
C SER A 50 3.64 4.33 -13.04
N ILE A 51 3.09 4.13 -11.83
CA ILE A 51 3.03 5.16 -10.79
C ILE A 51 4.34 5.15 -10.00
N PRO A 52 5.17 6.22 -10.04
CA PRO A 52 6.40 6.27 -9.27
C PRO A 52 6.14 6.09 -7.77
N GLY A 53 6.77 5.08 -7.19
CA GLY A 53 6.59 4.64 -5.80
C GLY A 53 5.77 3.36 -5.64
N ILE A 54 5.12 2.87 -6.70
CA ILE A 54 4.46 1.56 -6.71
C ILE A 54 5.41 0.53 -7.33
N GLY A 55 5.92 -0.37 -6.50
CA GLY A 55 6.76 -1.48 -6.95
C GLY A 55 5.96 -2.78 -7.11
N PRO A 56 6.62 -3.87 -7.60
CA PRO A 56 5.95 -5.14 -7.96
C PRO A 56 5.21 -5.81 -6.79
N VAL A 57 5.68 -5.62 -5.56
CA VAL A 57 5.03 -6.20 -4.37
C VAL A 57 3.69 -5.53 -4.07
N LEU A 58 3.61 -4.20 -4.21
CA LEU A 58 2.38 -3.46 -3.95
C LEU A 58 1.44 -3.51 -5.15
N SER A 59 1.96 -3.46 -6.38
CA SER A 59 1.15 -3.58 -7.60
C SER A 59 0.39 -4.88 -7.64
N ARG A 60 1.03 -6.01 -7.30
CA ARG A 60 0.41 -7.33 -7.17
C ARG A 60 -0.80 -7.28 -6.24
N GLU A 61 -0.64 -6.76 -5.03
CA GLU A 61 -1.74 -6.72 -4.05
C GLU A 61 -2.86 -5.76 -4.47
N LEU A 62 -2.52 -4.62 -5.04
CA LEU A 62 -3.52 -3.67 -5.52
C LEU A 62 -4.27 -4.19 -6.75
N THR A 63 -3.61 -4.94 -7.64
CA THR A 63 -4.27 -5.61 -8.78
C THR A 63 -5.38 -6.53 -8.29
N TYR A 64 -5.08 -7.40 -7.32
CA TYR A 64 -6.10 -8.25 -6.71
C TYR A 64 -7.16 -7.46 -5.96
N LEU A 65 -6.78 -6.45 -5.21
CA LEU A 65 -7.73 -5.62 -4.49
C LEU A 65 -8.76 -5.00 -5.44
N PHE A 66 -8.31 -4.39 -6.53
CA PHE A 66 -9.19 -3.74 -7.50
C PHE A 66 -9.97 -4.73 -8.37
N ALA A 67 -9.47 -5.94 -8.57
CA ALA A 67 -10.21 -7.02 -9.24
C ALA A 67 -11.30 -7.60 -8.35
N ALA A 68 -10.98 -7.89 -7.07
CA ALA A 68 -11.91 -8.52 -6.13
C ALA A 68 -12.97 -7.56 -5.57
N LYS A 69 -12.68 -6.27 -5.52
CA LYS A 69 -13.55 -5.23 -4.94
C LYS A 69 -13.85 -4.14 -5.96
N LYS A 70 -15.13 -4.00 -6.29
CA LYS A 70 -15.61 -2.90 -7.15
C LYS A 70 -15.78 -1.65 -6.28
N PHE A 71 -14.97 -0.64 -6.53
CA PHE A 71 -15.10 0.68 -5.90
C PHE A 71 -15.69 1.67 -6.90
N ASN A 72 -16.68 2.43 -6.48
CA ASN A 72 -17.27 3.49 -7.31
C ASN A 72 -16.46 4.79 -7.24
N LYS A 73 -15.85 5.05 -6.09
CA LYS A 73 -15.10 6.28 -5.80
C LYS A 73 -13.76 5.97 -5.15
N ALA A 74 -12.76 6.78 -5.45
CA ALA A 74 -11.41 6.65 -4.87
C ALA A 74 -11.40 6.67 -3.33
N LYS A 75 -12.32 7.43 -2.71
CA LYS A 75 -12.46 7.48 -1.25
C LYS A 75 -12.91 6.16 -0.63
N GLU A 76 -13.63 5.32 -1.37
CA GLU A 76 -14.04 3.98 -0.90
C GLU A 76 -12.83 3.04 -0.84
N ALA A 77 -11.96 3.07 -1.85
CA ALA A 77 -10.71 2.32 -1.84
C ALA A 77 -9.80 2.77 -0.68
N ALA A 78 -9.70 4.08 -0.43
CA ALA A 78 -8.95 4.60 0.70
C ALA A 78 -9.57 4.20 2.05
N ALA A 79 -10.89 4.17 2.15
CA ALA A 79 -11.62 3.71 3.35
C ALA A 79 -11.36 2.23 3.61
N TYR A 80 -11.45 1.40 2.58
CA TYR A 80 -11.15 -0.03 2.67
C TYR A 80 -9.72 -0.29 3.17
N CYS A 81 -8.75 0.53 2.74
CA CYS A 81 -7.38 0.47 3.23
C CYS A 81 -7.20 1.07 4.64
N GLY A 82 -8.24 1.60 5.26
CA GLY A 82 -8.19 2.21 6.59
C GLY A 82 -7.45 3.54 6.65
N LEU A 83 -7.45 4.31 5.54
CA LEU A 83 -6.73 5.57 5.39
C LEU A 83 -7.62 6.80 5.53
N ILE A 84 -8.85 6.64 6.03
CA ILE A 84 -9.72 7.77 6.34
C ILE A 84 -9.38 8.34 7.73
N PRO A 85 -9.47 9.68 7.91
CA PRO A 85 -9.35 10.28 9.22
C PRO A 85 -10.47 9.79 10.15
N ARG A 86 -10.12 9.46 11.37
CA ARG A 86 -11.05 9.23 12.46
C ARG A 86 -10.87 10.36 13.47
N HIS A 87 -11.91 11.17 13.61
CA HIS A 87 -11.95 12.22 14.61
C HIS A 87 -12.39 11.59 15.94
N ASN A 88 -11.62 11.84 17.00
CA ASN A 88 -12.00 11.50 18.38
C ASN A 88 -12.45 12.80 19.04
N GLU A 89 -13.62 13.28 18.65
CA GLU A 89 -14.20 14.50 19.20
C GLU A 89 -15.53 14.15 19.87
N SER A 90 -15.71 14.53 21.11
CA SER A 90 -16.97 14.46 21.80
C SER A 90 -17.21 15.76 22.58
N GLY A 91 -18.22 16.53 22.19
CA GLY A 91 -18.59 17.78 22.83
C GLY A 91 -17.43 18.80 22.84
N LYS A 92 -16.95 19.21 24.02
CA LYS A 92 -15.87 20.18 24.20
C LYS A 92 -14.45 19.60 24.04
N LEU A 93 -14.32 18.26 23.96
CA LEU A 93 -13.03 17.58 23.85
C LEU A 93 -12.57 17.51 22.39
N LYS A 94 -11.55 18.31 22.03
CA LYS A 94 -10.82 18.20 20.77
C LYS A 94 -9.73 17.15 20.90
N GLY A 95 -10.07 15.89 20.54
CA GLY A 95 -9.12 14.78 20.55
C GLY A 95 -8.21 14.75 19.33
N ARG A 96 -7.18 13.87 19.37
CA ARG A 96 -6.25 13.67 18.24
C ARG A 96 -6.92 12.95 17.08
N THR A 97 -6.83 13.52 15.89
CA THR A 97 -7.24 12.84 14.66
C THR A 97 -6.19 11.77 14.29
N SER A 98 -6.64 10.55 14.08
CA SER A 98 -5.82 9.43 13.60
C SER A 98 -6.42 8.82 12.33
N ILE A 99 -5.68 7.95 11.65
CA ILE A 99 -6.27 7.12 10.59
C ILE A 99 -7.11 6.01 11.21
N SER A 100 -8.19 5.60 10.54
CA SER A 100 -9.17 4.62 11.08
C SER A 100 -8.54 3.26 11.36
N LYS A 101 -7.52 2.86 10.62
CA LYS A 101 -6.86 1.54 10.64
C LYS A 101 -7.81 0.35 10.43
N LEU A 102 -9.09 0.59 10.11
CA LEU A 102 -10.04 -0.43 9.71
C LEU A 102 -9.64 -0.93 8.32
N GLY A 103 -9.42 -2.24 8.18
CA GLY A 103 -8.98 -2.84 6.92
C GLY A 103 -7.59 -3.48 6.98
N PRO A 104 -7.09 -4.02 5.86
CA PRO A 104 -5.91 -4.88 5.82
C PRO A 104 -4.63 -4.13 6.20
N ALA A 105 -4.05 -4.45 7.35
CA ALA A 105 -2.81 -3.85 7.86
C ALA A 105 -1.65 -4.08 6.88
N ARG A 106 -1.61 -5.26 6.22
CA ARG A 106 -0.57 -5.62 5.26
C ARG A 106 -0.48 -4.63 4.08
N ILE A 107 -1.63 -4.24 3.51
CA ILE A 107 -1.67 -3.23 2.42
C ILE A 107 -1.20 -1.87 2.95
N ARG A 108 -1.62 -1.47 4.18
CA ARG A 108 -1.19 -0.21 4.77
C ARG A 108 0.32 -0.13 4.99
N CYS A 109 0.95 -1.20 5.49
CA CYS A 109 2.41 -1.24 5.66
C CYS A 109 3.15 -1.02 4.33
N LYS A 110 2.68 -1.66 3.26
CA LYS A 110 3.28 -1.49 1.93
C LYS A 110 3.00 -0.11 1.34
N LEU A 111 1.80 0.42 1.53
CA LEU A 111 1.46 1.79 1.14
C LEU A 111 2.28 2.84 1.89
N TYR A 112 2.63 2.59 3.15
CA TYR A 112 3.50 3.47 3.92
C TYR A 112 4.88 3.59 3.26
N MET A 113 5.52 2.47 2.94
CA MET A 113 6.80 2.48 2.24
C MET A 113 6.70 3.11 0.85
N ALA A 114 5.66 2.77 0.09
CA ALA A 114 5.40 3.35 -1.22
C ALA A 114 5.19 4.87 -1.16
N ALA A 115 4.49 5.37 -0.14
CA ALA A 115 4.26 6.81 0.05
C ALA A 115 5.54 7.58 0.40
N ILE A 116 6.48 6.95 1.14
CA ILE A 116 7.79 7.54 1.41
C ILE A 116 8.59 7.67 0.10
N VAL A 117 8.68 6.59 -0.69
CA VAL A 117 9.37 6.58 -1.98
C VAL A 117 8.72 7.54 -2.96
N ALA A 118 7.38 7.50 -3.09
CA ALA A 118 6.64 8.42 -3.95
C ALA A 118 6.83 9.90 -3.53
N GLY A 119 6.99 10.17 -2.24
CA GLY A 119 7.29 11.51 -1.72
C GLY A 119 8.64 12.06 -2.16
N GLN A 120 9.53 11.22 -2.70
CA GLN A 120 10.83 11.62 -3.26
C GLN A 120 10.78 11.70 -4.79
N TRP A 121 10.20 10.69 -5.45
CA TRP A 121 10.31 10.48 -6.89
C TRP A 121 9.06 10.85 -7.70
N ASN A 122 7.88 10.86 -7.08
CA ASN A 122 6.64 11.24 -7.74
C ASN A 122 6.37 12.73 -7.55
N LYS A 123 6.49 13.51 -8.62
CA LYS A 123 6.32 14.98 -8.57
C LYS A 123 4.98 15.42 -7.95
N THR A 124 3.88 14.72 -8.25
CA THR A 124 2.55 15.00 -7.69
C THR A 124 2.50 14.78 -6.18
N ILE A 125 3.05 13.65 -5.70
CA ILE A 125 3.11 13.33 -4.27
C ILE A 125 4.11 14.23 -3.55
N LYS A 126 5.25 14.56 -4.17
CA LYS A 126 6.26 15.48 -3.63
C LYS A 126 5.66 16.88 -3.42
N ARG A 127 4.93 17.41 -4.41
CA ARG A 127 4.23 18.69 -4.27
C ARG A 127 3.22 18.66 -3.12
N HIS A 128 2.38 17.63 -3.08
CA HIS A 128 1.41 17.42 -2.00
C HIS A 128 2.07 17.35 -0.61
N LYS A 129 3.21 16.63 -0.50
CA LYS A 129 4.02 16.57 0.71
C LYS A 129 4.48 17.97 1.16
N LEU A 130 5.06 18.75 0.26
CA LEU A 130 5.55 20.10 0.57
C LEU A 130 4.42 21.03 1.02
N THR A 131 3.28 21.02 0.33
CA THR A 131 2.09 21.78 0.72
C THR A 131 1.64 21.44 2.15
N LEU A 132 1.61 20.15 2.50
CA LEU A 132 1.20 19.74 3.85
C LEU A 132 2.20 20.16 4.93
N ILE A 133 3.50 20.08 4.66
CA ILE A 133 4.55 20.54 5.58
C ILE A 133 4.44 22.04 5.79
N ASN A 134 4.29 22.82 4.72
CA ASN A 134 4.12 24.29 4.80
C ASN A 134 2.86 24.67 5.59
N ASN A 135 1.82 23.83 5.56
CA ASN A 135 0.59 24.00 6.35
C ASN A 135 0.73 23.44 7.79
N GLY A 136 1.94 23.21 8.28
CA GLY A 136 2.23 22.80 9.66
C GLY A 136 1.88 21.35 10.00
N LYS A 137 1.69 20.47 9.01
CA LYS A 137 1.44 19.04 9.26
C LYS A 137 2.73 18.33 9.66
N THR A 138 2.64 17.44 10.64
CA THR A 138 3.79 16.63 11.07
C THR A 138 4.22 15.65 9.95
N PRO A 139 5.47 15.17 9.96
CA PRO A 139 5.97 14.20 8.98
C PRO A 139 5.07 12.96 8.88
N MET A 140 4.60 12.41 9.99
CA MET A 140 3.73 11.23 10.01
C MET A 140 2.36 11.52 9.41
N GLN A 141 1.75 12.67 9.73
CA GLN A 141 0.48 13.10 9.13
C GLN A 141 0.62 13.25 7.61
N THR A 142 1.74 13.79 7.17
CA THR A 142 2.06 13.98 5.75
C THR A 142 2.19 12.64 5.02
N VAL A 143 2.88 11.66 5.61
CA VAL A 143 2.98 10.31 5.04
C VAL A 143 1.60 9.66 4.95
N CYS A 144 0.79 9.72 6.00
CA CYS A 144 -0.57 9.17 5.99
C CYS A 144 -1.46 9.81 4.90
N ALA A 145 -1.36 11.13 4.73
CA ALA A 145 -2.07 11.83 3.66
C ALA A 145 -1.59 11.41 2.26
N ASN A 146 -0.26 11.22 2.09
CA ASN A 146 0.32 10.73 0.86
C ASN A 146 -0.09 9.29 0.54
N MET A 147 -0.19 8.40 1.53
CA MET A 147 -0.75 7.05 1.35
C MET A 147 -2.16 7.11 0.75
N ARG A 148 -3.02 7.97 1.32
CA ARG A 148 -4.38 8.20 0.81
C ARG A 148 -4.38 8.76 -0.61
N LYS A 149 -3.54 9.77 -0.88
CA LYS A 149 -3.40 10.36 -2.21
C LYS A 149 -2.92 9.32 -3.23
N LEU A 150 -1.98 8.45 -2.84
CA LEU A 150 -1.45 7.39 -3.69
C LEU A 150 -2.55 6.38 -4.08
N ILE A 151 -3.38 5.93 -3.13
CA ILE A 151 -4.54 5.07 -3.44
C ILE A 151 -5.54 5.76 -4.38
N HIS A 152 -5.77 7.07 -4.22
CA HIS A 152 -6.64 7.80 -5.15
C HIS A 152 -6.06 7.82 -6.56
N ILE A 153 -4.73 7.97 -6.71
CA ILE A 153 -4.04 7.89 -8.00
C ILE A 153 -4.18 6.49 -8.59
N CYS A 154 -3.92 5.44 -7.80
CA CYS A 154 -4.08 4.04 -8.23
C CYS A 154 -5.51 3.77 -8.75
N PHE A 155 -6.52 4.22 -7.99
CA PHE A 155 -7.91 4.08 -8.41
C PHE A 155 -8.17 4.82 -9.74
N GLY A 156 -7.66 6.04 -9.90
CA GLY A 156 -7.82 6.81 -11.14
C GLY A 156 -7.19 6.11 -12.35
N VAL A 157 -5.98 5.60 -12.19
CA VAL A 157 -5.24 4.85 -13.23
C VAL A 157 -6.01 3.59 -13.65
N ILE A 158 -6.51 2.81 -12.68
CA ILE A 158 -7.29 1.61 -12.96
C ILE A 158 -8.65 1.96 -13.61
N LYS A 159 -9.34 2.97 -13.10
CA LYS A 159 -10.65 3.38 -13.63
C LYS A 159 -10.57 3.89 -15.07
N ASN A 160 -9.56 4.70 -15.36
CA ASN A 160 -9.40 5.31 -16.69
C ASN A 160 -8.67 4.39 -17.67
N GLN A 161 -8.05 3.31 -17.18
CA GLN A 161 -7.24 2.38 -17.98
C GLN A 161 -6.09 3.09 -18.73
N GLU A 162 -5.55 4.15 -18.15
CA GLU A 162 -4.42 4.92 -18.67
C GLU A 162 -3.24 4.88 -17.70
N ALA A 163 -2.01 4.78 -18.25
CA ALA A 163 -0.79 4.88 -17.47
C ALA A 163 -0.70 6.23 -16.76
N PHE A 164 -0.03 6.24 -15.60
CA PHE A 164 0.15 7.48 -14.85
C PHE A 164 0.90 8.52 -15.68
N LYS A 165 0.27 9.65 -15.93
CA LYS A 165 0.87 10.83 -16.56
C LYS A 165 1.14 11.88 -15.49
N LEU A 166 2.36 12.44 -15.51
CA LEU A 166 2.67 13.59 -14.67
C LEU A 166 1.75 14.74 -15.10
N GLN A 167 0.91 15.22 -14.19
CA GLN A 167 0.21 16.46 -14.42
C GLN A 167 1.25 17.60 -14.39
N VAL A 168 1.60 18.08 -15.56
CA VAL A 168 2.36 19.32 -15.75
C VAL A 168 1.34 20.44 -15.60
N SER A 169 1.29 21.05 -14.44
CA SER A 169 0.64 22.35 -14.20
C SER A 169 1.66 23.30 -13.63
#